data_997c3f0a45b8f1cb927554f568cc5079
#
_entry.id   997c3f0a45b8f1cb927554f568cc5079
#
_cell.length_a   1.000
_cell.length_b   1.000
_cell.length_c   1.000
_cell.angle_alpha   90.00
_cell.angle_beta   90.00
_cell.angle_gamma   90.00
#
_symmetry.space_group_name_H-M   'P 1'
#
loop_
_entity.id
_entity.type
_entity.pdbx_description
1 polymer ?
#
loop_
_entity_poly.entity_id
_entity_poly.type
_entity_poly.pdbx_seq_one_letter_code
_entity_poly.pdbx_strand_id
1 'polypeptide(L)'
;AGKPYPVVVWIYGGGFNIGSASMANYGGEGLAQKGVIQINIAYRVGNLGFLSHPDLTREGKGASGNYGLMDQIAALQWVKRNAASFGGDPDNVTIMGQSAGSMAVSLLQLDPRAAGLFHRIVGMSGSAHGREGGAVPLATGALLVRSRSSQV
;
A
#
# COMPACT_ATOMS: atom_id res chain seq x y z
N ALA A 1 20.74 23.12 11.63
CA ALA A 1 20.20 21.90 11.02
C ALA A 1 19.68 22.25 9.64
N GLY A 2 19.98 21.44 8.62
CA GLY A 2 19.47 21.62 7.27
C GLY A 2 17.94 21.38 7.19
N LYS A 3 17.32 21.80 6.08
CA LYS A 3 15.90 21.52 5.82
C LYS A 3 15.72 20.01 5.68
N PRO A 4 14.69 19.40 6.32
CA PRO A 4 14.43 17.96 6.18
C PRO A 4 14.07 17.61 4.72
N TYR A 5 14.43 16.40 4.31
CA TYR A 5 14.23 15.93 2.95
C TYR A 5 12.78 15.41 2.74
N PRO A 6 12.19 15.65 1.56
CA PRO A 6 10.93 15.00 1.21
C PRO A 6 11.08 13.48 1.19
N VAL A 7 10.01 12.77 1.54
CA VAL A 7 9.98 11.31 1.61
C VAL A 7 9.08 10.75 0.51
N VAL A 8 9.56 9.77 -0.22
CA VAL A 8 8.79 8.95 -1.16
C VAL A 8 8.69 7.53 -0.60
N VAL A 9 7.49 7.04 -0.45
CA VAL A 9 7.23 5.66 -0.05
C VAL A 9 6.81 4.87 -1.30
N TRP A 10 7.62 3.89 -1.67
CA TRP A 10 7.37 3.03 -2.83
C TRP A 10 6.58 1.79 -2.44
N ILE A 11 5.49 1.56 -3.19
CA ILE A 11 4.62 0.38 -3.08
C ILE A 11 4.68 -0.38 -4.41
N TYR A 12 5.29 -1.55 -4.38
CA TYR A 12 5.51 -2.35 -5.59
C TYR A 12 4.22 -2.99 -6.13
N GLY A 13 4.24 -3.34 -7.41
CA GLY A 13 3.18 -4.08 -8.11
C GLY A 13 3.33 -5.59 -7.98
N GLY A 14 2.71 -6.32 -8.91
CA GLY A 14 2.73 -7.79 -8.94
C GLY A 14 1.36 -8.42 -8.71
N GLY A 15 0.29 -7.70 -9.03
CA GLY A 15 -1.08 -8.21 -8.95
C GLY A 15 -1.53 -8.59 -7.54
N PHE A 16 -0.90 -8.06 -6.51
CA PHE A 16 -1.07 -8.45 -5.10
C PHE A 16 -0.70 -9.91 -4.78
N ASN A 17 -0.17 -10.65 -5.75
CA ASN A 17 0.16 -12.06 -5.61
C ASN A 17 1.65 -12.30 -5.41
N ILE A 18 2.49 -11.47 -6.02
CA ILE A 18 3.94 -11.57 -5.99
C ILE A 18 4.57 -10.18 -5.81
N GLY A 19 5.86 -10.13 -5.57
CA GLY A 19 6.64 -8.90 -5.51
C GLY A 19 7.55 -8.84 -4.29
N SER A 20 8.48 -7.90 -4.32
CA SER A 20 9.42 -7.66 -3.23
C SER A 20 9.86 -6.21 -3.22
N ALA A 21 10.04 -5.63 -2.03
CA ALA A 21 10.60 -4.30 -1.85
C ALA A 21 12.08 -4.19 -2.24
N SER A 22 12.79 -5.34 -2.31
CA SER A 22 14.23 -5.42 -2.58
C SER A 22 14.58 -5.73 -4.02
N MET A 23 13.64 -5.59 -4.97
CA MET A 23 13.95 -5.77 -6.38
C MET A 23 14.95 -4.70 -6.86
N ALA A 24 15.94 -5.11 -7.66
CA ALA A 24 17.04 -4.24 -8.09
C ALA A 24 16.58 -2.98 -8.86
N ASN A 25 15.45 -3.05 -9.55
CA ASN A 25 14.87 -1.92 -10.28
C ASN A 25 14.15 -0.89 -9.38
N TYR A 26 14.06 -1.13 -8.07
CA TYR A 26 13.45 -0.21 -7.10
C TYR A 26 14.51 0.54 -6.27
N GLY A 27 15.76 0.58 -6.73
CA GLY A 27 16.83 1.35 -6.08
C GLY A 27 16.47 2.84 -5.97
N GLY A 28 16.77 3.42 -4.80
CA GLY A 28 16.45 4.81 -4.48
C GLY A 28 17.55 5.80 -4.83
N GLU A 29 18.68 5.35 -5.39
CA GLU A 29 19.88 6.17 -5.59
C GLU A 29 19.61 7.42 -6.44
N GLY A 30 18.81 7.27 -7.49
CA GLY A 30 18.46 8.38 -8.37
C GLY A 30 17.63 9.48 -7.69
N LEU A 31 16.77 9.10 -6.75
CA LEU A 31 16.00 10.05 -5.92
C LEU A 31 16.86 10.62 -4.80
N ALA A 32 17.71 9.81 -4.18
CA ALA A 32 18.62 10.24 -3.13
C ALA A 32 19.60 11.34 -3.62
N GLN A 33 20.13 11.18 -4.83
CA GLN A 33 20.98 12.21 -5.48
C GLN A 33 20.25 13.54 -5.71
N LYS A 34 18.91 13.51 -5.75
CA LYS A 34 18.06 14.70 -5.88
C LYS A 34 17.55 15.25 -4.54
N GLY A 35 18.06 14.71 -3.43
CA GLY A 35 17.65 15.14 -2.09
C GLY A 35 16.27 14.61 -1.68
N VAL A 36 15.90 13.40 -2.10
CA VAL A 36 14.66 12.74 -1.71
C VAL A 36 14.99 11.45 -0.99
N ILE A 37 14.38 11.19 0.14
CA ILE A 37 14.46 9.90 0.82
C ILE A 37 13.43 8.94 0.20
N GLN A 38 13.89 7.82 -0.35
CA GLN A 38 13.01 6.75 -0.80
C GLN A 38 12.96 5.63 0.25
N ILE A 39 11.75 5.18 0.56
CA ILE A 39 11.46 4.06 1.46
C ILE A 39 10.65 3.04 0.67
N ASN A 40 11.23 1.86 0.44
CA ASN A 40 10.52 0.74 -0.16
C ASN A 40 9.86 -0.07 0.96
N ILE A 41 8.55 -0.20 0.94
CA ILE A 41 7.84 -0.97 1.95
C ILE A 41 7.58 -2.39 1.47
N ALA A 42 7.79 -3.37 2.34
CA ALA A 42 7.37 -4.75 2.13
C ALA A 42 5.96 -4.95 2.70
N TYR A 43 5.08 -5.59 1.94
CA TYR A 43 3.76 -5.97 2.39
C TYR A 43 3.46 -7.41 1.99
N ARG A 44 2.61 -8.09 2.73
CA ARG A 44 2.21 -9.47 2.42
C ARG A 44 1.43 -9.51 1.12
N VAL A 45 1.77 -10.48 0.28
CA VAL A 45 1.16 -10.74 -1.03
C VAL A 45 0.58 -12.16 -1.07
N GLY A 46 -0.18 -12.45 -2.13
CA GLY A 46 -0.81 -13.75 -2.32
C GLY A 46 -1.77 -14.10 -1.18
N ASN A 47 -1.90 -15.37 -0.88
CA ASN A 47 -2.82 -15.83 0.15
C ASN A 47 -2.50 -15.29 1.55
N LEU A 48 -1.23 -15.06 1.87
CA LEU A 48 -0.85 -14.50 3.17
C LEU A 48 -1.30 -13.05 3.35
N GLY A 49 -1.39 -12.30 2.26
CA GLY A 49 -1.81 -10.89 2.27
C GLY A 49 -3.30 -10.70 2.02
N PHE A 50 -3.96 -11.62 1.29
CA PHE A 50 -5.26 -11.33 0.71
C PHE A 50 -6.27 -12.50 0.77
N LEU A 51 -5.98 -13.55 1.55
CA LEU A 51 -6.93 -14.64 1.75
C LEU A 51 -8.13 -14.17 2.57
N SER A 52 -9.33 -14.30 1.98
CA SER A 52 -10.59 -14.15 2.71
C SER A 52 -11.13 -15.53 3.05
N HIS A 53 -11.36 -15.81 4.34
CA HIS A 53 -11.86 -17.09 4.82
C HIS A 53 -12.82 -16.88 6.01
N PRO A 54 -13.90 -17.68 6.15
CA PRO A 54 -14.86 -17.51 7.26
C PRO A 54 -14.20 -17.54 8.64
N ASP A 55 -13.22 -18.42 8.86
CA ASP A 55 -12.53 -18.52 10.14
C ASP A 55 -11.70 -17.25 10.43
N LEU A 56 -10.97 -16.75 9.43
CA LEU A 56 -10.22 -15.50 9.55
C LEU A 56 -11.17 -14.30 9.77
N THR A 57 -12.35 -14.34 9.16
CA THR A 57 -13.38 -13.32 9.37
C THR A 57 -13.91 -13.32 10.79
N ARG A 58 -14.04 -14.50 11.42
CA ARG A 58 -14.42 -14.62 12.85
C ARG A 58 -13.31 -14.07 13.76
N GLU A 59 -12.05 -14.46 13.52
CA GLU A 59 -10.89 -13.92 14.27
C GLU A 59 -10.77 -12.39 14.09
N GLY A 60 -10.95 -11.90 12.87
CA GLY A 60 -10.87 -10.49 12.51
C GLY A 60 -12.11 -9.66 12.88
N LYS A 61 -13.03 -10.20 13.69
CA LYS A 61 -14.24 -9.52 14.15
C LYS A 61 -15.09 -8.94 13.01
N GLY A 62 -15.25 -9.69 11.94
CA GLY A 62 -16.15 -9.38 10.84
C GLY A 62 -15.47 -9.01 9.50
N ALA A 63 -14.14 -9.03 9.42
CA ALA A 63 -13.42 -8.77 8.16
C ALA A 63 -12.16 -9.63 8.03
N SER A 64 -11.86 -10.04 6.79
CA SER A 64 -10.59 -10.68 6.41
C SER A 64 -10.25 -10.35 4.95
N GLY A 65 -9.00 -10.64 4.52
CA GLY A 65 -8.59 -10.53 3.12
C GLY A 65 -7.85 -9.25 2.73
N ASN A 66 -7.60 -8.34 3.65
CA ASN A 66 -6.91 -7.06 3.35
C ASN A 66 -5.62 -6.88 4.17
N TYR A 67 -4.97 -7.98 4.56
CA TYR A 67 -3.78 -7.92 5.43
C TYR A 67 -2.62 -7.19 4.77
N GLY A 68 -2.43 -7.35 3.43
CA GLY A 68 -1.41 -6.61 2.70
C GLY A 68 -1.64 -5.09 2.70
N LEU A 69 -2.88 -4.62 2.63
CA LEU A 69 -3.20 -3.19 2.79
C LEU A 69 -2.98 -2.72 4.23
N MET A 70 -3.28 -3.57 5.22
CA MET A 70 -3.01 -3.28 6.63
C MET A 70 -1.50 -3.15 6.89
N ASP A 71 -0.67 -3.99 6.25
CA ASP A 71 0.79 -3.89 6.29
C ASP A 71 1.27 -2.55 5.72
N GLN A 72 0.67 -2.10 4.62
CA GLN A 72 1.02 -0.81 4.02
C GLN A 72 0.65 0.36 4.95
N ILE A 73 -0.51 0.32 5.59
CA ILE A 73 -0.91 1.33 6.59
C ILE A 73 0.07 1.32 7.77
N ALA A 74 0.42 0.14 8.29
CA ALA A 74 1.39 0.00 9.38
C ALA A 74 2.77 0.57 9.01
N ALA A 75 3.21 0.32 7.77
CA ALA A 75 4.45 0.89 7.23
C ALA A 75 4.38 2.43 7.15
N LEU A 76 3.27 3.00 6.67
CA LEU A 76 3.09 4.46 6.63
C LEU A 76 3.07 5.08 8.03
N GLN A 77 2.44 4.42 8.99
CA GLN A 77 2.49 4.82 10.41
C GLN A 77 3.92 4.79 10.96
N TRP A 78 4.71 3.79 10.55
CA TRP A 78 6.13 3.73 10.90
C TRP A 78 6.90 4.90 10.29
N VAL A 79 6.68 5.19 8.99
CA VAL A 79 7.30 6.34 8.31
C VAL A 79 6.98 7.64 9.05
N LYS A 80 5.71 7.86 9.39
CA LYS A 80 5.29 9.07 10.12
C LYS A 80 6.04 9.25 11.44
N ARG A 81 6.29 8.15 12.17
CA ARG A 81 6.99 8.22 13.46
C ARG A 81 8.50 8.32 13.34
N ASN A 82 9.09 7.81 12.26
CA ASN A 82 10.54 7.59 12.21
C ASN A 82 11.26 8.42 11.14
N ALA A 83 10.57 8.99 10.14
CA ALA A 83 11.20 9.68 9.02
C ALA A 83 12.20 10.77 9.47
N ALA A 84 11.87 11.52 10.51
CA ALA A 84 12.72 12.57 11.04
C ALA A 84 14.07 12.05 11.54
N SER A 85 14.14 10.84 12.09
CA SER A 85 15.38 10.21 12.56
C SER A 85 16.35 9.88 11.41
N PHE A 86 15.83 9.83 10.18
CA PHE A 86 16.61 9.62 8.95
C PHE A 86 16.78 10.92 8.16
N GLY A 87 16.47 12.08 8.74
CA GLY A 87 16.53 13.37 8.06
C GLY A 87 15.35 13.67 7.13
N GLY A 88 14.32 12.85 7.13
CA GLY A 88 13.10 13.03 6.34
C GLY A 88 12.08 13.94 7.01
N ASP A 89 11.21 14.52 6.19
CA ASP A 89 10.09 15.33 6.63
C ASP A 89 8.81 14.46 6.73
N PRO A 90 8.34 14.14 7.93
CA PRO A 90 7.12 13.34 8.11
C PRO A 90 5.85 14.08 7.66
N ASP A 91 5.93 15.38 7.41
CA ASP A 91 4.84 16.22 6.89
C ASP A 91 4.97 16.47 5.38
N ASN A 92 5.92 15.82 4.72
CA ASN A 92 6.14 15.90 3.28
C ASN A 92 6.36 14.50 2.67
N VAL A 93 5.35 13.64 2.82
CA VAL A 93 5.37 12.24 2.37
C VAL A 93 4.54 12.08 1.11
N THR A 94 5.13 11.49 0.09
CA THR A 94 4.45 11.06 -1.15
C THR A 94 4.42 9.54 -1.19
N ILE A 95 3.26 8.92 -1.37
CA ILE A 95 3.16 7.50 -1.68
C ILE A 95 3.15 7.31 -3.19
N MET A 96 3.89 6.33 -3.67
CA MET A 96 4.06 6.07 -5.10
C MET A 96 3.98 4.57 -5.37
N GLY A 97 3.22 4.17 -6.39
CA GLY A 97 3.09 2.76 -6.75
C GLY A 97 2.83 2.52 -8.22
N GLN A 98 3.17 1.33 -8.69
CA GLN A 98 2.98 0.90 -10.08
C GLN A 98 2.10 -0.36 -10.11
N SER A 99 1.20 -0.48 -11.10
CA SER A 99 0.30 -1.63 -11.28
C SER A 99 -0.57 -1.85 -10.02
N ALA A 100 -0.51 -3.02 -9.39
CA ALA A 100 -1.19 -3.27 -8.11
C ALA A 100 -0.78 -2.27 -7.00
N GLY A 101 0.47 -1.77 -7.01
CA GLY A 101 0.90 -0.69 -6.13
C GLY A 101 0.19 0.63 -6.43
N SER A 102 -0.13 0.92 -7.69
CA SER A 102 -0.96 2.07 -8.07
C SER A 102 -2.41 1.92 -7.60
N MET A 103 -2.97 0.70 -7.68
CA MET A 103 -4.29 0.41 -7.10
C MET A 103 -4.26 0.59 -5.58
N ALA A 104 -3.19 0.13 -4.93
CA ALA A 104 -3.01 0.28 -3.48
C ALA A 104 -2.98 1.74 -3.05
N VAL A 105 -2.21 2.63 -3.73
CA VAL A 105 -2.20 4.06 -3.37
C VAL A 105 -3.57 4.71 -3.56
N SER A 106 -4.36 4.27 -4.54
CA SER A 106 -5.73 4.73 -4.74
C SER A 106 -6.66 4.28 -3.61
N LEU A 107 -6.50 3.03 -3.13
CA LEU A 107 -7.27 2.49 -2.01
C LEU A 107 -6.90 3.17 -0.68
N LEU A 108 -5.60 3.40 -0.45
CA LEU A 108 -5.09 4.09 0.75
C LEU A 108 -5.62 5.52 0.86
N GLN A 109 -5.85 6.20 -0.27
CA GLN A 109 -6.45 7.53 -0.29
C GLN A 109 -7.87 7.54 0.30
N LEU A 110 -8.59 6.44 0.17
CA LEU A 110 -9.97 6.30 0.62
C LEU A 110 -10.08 5.67 2.03
N ASP A 111 -8.98 5.15 2.57
CA ASP A 111 -8.98 4.50 3.88
C ASP A 111 -8.78 5.53 5.00
N PRO A 112 -9.75 5.70 5.91
CA PRO A 112 -9.64 6.67 7.01
C PRO A 112 -8.48 6.38 7.95
N ARG A 113 -7.99 5.13 8.02
CA ARG A 113 -6.83 4.75 8.85
C ARG A 113 -5.51 5.26 8.28
N ALA A 114 -5.48 5.62 6.98
CA ALA A 114 -4.33 6.21 6.31
C ALA A 114 -4.37 7.75 6.28
N ALA A 115 -5.42 8.36 6.81
CA ALA A 115 -5.57 9.81 6.84
C ALA A 115 -4.40 10.47 7.61
N GLY A 116 -3.79 11.49 7.01
CA GLY A 116 -2.66 12.22 7.59
C GLY A 116 -1.30 11.49 7.58
N LEU A 117 -1.22 10.28 6.99
CA LEU A 117 0.03 9.53 6.87
C LEU A 117 0.83 9.89 5.60
N PHE A 118 0.19 10.51 4.62
CA PHE A 118 0.81 10.99 3.39
C PHE A 118 0.11 12.25 2.88
N HIS A 119 0.76 12.96 1.95
CA HIS A 119 0.34 14.28 1.48
C HIS A 119 0.12 14.33 -0.03
N ARG A 120 0.73 13.38 -0.77
CA ARG A 120 0.64 13.25 -2.23
C ARG A 120 0.63 11.80 -2.63
N ILE A 121 0.03 11.52 -3.77
CA ILE A 121 0.01 10.20 -4.40
C ILE A 121 0.53 10.27 -5.83
N VAL A 122 1.25 9.23 -6.25
CA VAL A 122 1.65 8.98 -7.63
C VAL A 122 1.26 7.56 -7.99
N GLY A 123 0.29 7.41 -8.86
CA GLY A 123 -0.15 6.12 -9.39
C GLY A 123 0.33 5.91 -10.82
N MET A 124 0.94 4.78 -11.12
CA MET A 124 1.44 4.43 -12.45
C MET A 124 0.82 3.11 -12.91
N SER A 125 0.16 3.14 -14.08
CA SER A 125 -0.35 1.92 -14.75
C SER A 125 -1.30 1.08 -13.88
N GLY A 126 -2.24 1.74 -13.19
CA GLY A 126 -3.29 1.09 -12.41
C GLY A 126 -4.20 2.10 -11.72
N SER A 127 -5.47 1.74 -11.55
CA SER A 127 -6.46 2.54 -10.84
C SER A 127 -7.39 1.63 -10.05
N ALA A 128 -7.82 2.07 -8.87
CA ALA A 128 -8.87 1.40 -8.11
C ALA A 128 -10.27 1.61 -8.72
N HIS A 129 -10.41 2.54 -9.66
CA HIS A 129 -11.69 2.92 -10.27
C HIS A 129 -11.92 2.29 -11.66
N GLY A 130 -10.96 1.56 -12.23
CA GLY A 130 -11.03 0.96 -13.56
C GLY A 130 -11.35 -0.52 -13.55
N ARG A 131 -12.32 -0.94 -14.38
CA ARG A 131 -12.47 -2.34 -14.81
C ARG A 131 -11.47 -2.63 -15.92
N GLU A 132 -10.20 -2.61 -15.64
CA GLU A 132 -9.21 -2.99 -16.63
C GLU A 132 -8.74 -4.43 -16.39
N GLY A 133 -8.99 -5.28 -17.38
CA GLY A 133 -8.27 -6.54 -17.55
C GLY A 133 -8.47 -7.62 -16.50
N GLY A 134 -9.68 -7.88 -16.02
CA GLY A 134 -9.96 -9.08 -15.22
C GLY A 134 -9.43 -9.10 -13.79
N ALA A 135 -8.70 -8.08 -13.36
CA ALA A 135 -8.35 -7.89 -11.98
C ALA A 135 -9.57 -7.32 -11.24
N VAL A 136 -10.23 -8.15 -10.47
CA VAL A 136 -11.28 -7.69 -9.54
C VAL A 136 -10.59 -6.81 -8.50
N PRO A 137 -10.97 -5.53 -8.33
CA PRO A 137 -10.43 -4.72 -7.24
C PRO A 137 -10.62 -5.46 -5.92
N LEU A 138 -9.63 -5.45 -5.04
CA LEU A 138 -9.69 -6.16 -3.74
C LEU A 138 -10.94 -5.82 -2.94
N ALA A 139 -11.38 -4.57 -2.98
CA ALA A 139 -12.66 -4.15 -2.39
C ALA A 139 -13.85 -4.90 -2.98
N THR A 140 -13.84 -5.20 -4.28
CA THR A 140 -14.91 -5.96 -4.95
C THR A 140 -14.80 -7.46 -4.66
N GLY A 141 -13.59 -8.00 -4.49
CA GLY A 141 -13.36 -9.39 -4.05
C GLY A 141 -13.90 -9.62 -2.64
N ALA A 142 -13.62 -8.73 -1.71
CA ALA A 142 -14.17 -8.77 -0.36
C ALA A 142 -15.71 -8.60 -0.34
N LEU A 143 -16.26 -7.79 -1.23
CA LEU A 143 -17.71 -7.62 -1.39
C LEU A 143 -18.38 -8.86 -2.01
N LEU A 144 -17.77 -9.50 -3.00
CA LEU A 144 -18.27 -10.70 -3.63
C LEU A 144 -18.28 -11.91 -2.68
N VAL A 145 -17.28 -12.01 -1.80
CA VAL A 145 -17.27 -13.05 -0.76
C VAL A 145 -18.36 -12.80 0.28
N ARG A 146 -18.64 -11.54 0.64
CA ARG A 146 -19.77 -11.19 1.52
C ARG A 146 -21.12 -11.54 0.91
N SER A 147 -21.34 -11.31 -0.39
CA SER A 147 -22.61 -11.61 -1.04
C SER A 147 -22.88 -13.11 -1.17
N ARG A 148 -21.83 -13.95 -1.26
CA ARG A 148 -21.97 -15.42 -1.33
C ARG A 148 -22.13 -16.06 0.04
N SER A 149 -21.59 -15.50 1.12
CA SER A 149 -21.75 -16.03 2.48
C SER A 149 -23.11 -15.70 3.12
N SER A 150 -23.89 -14.79 2.52
CA SER A 150 -25.24 -14.49 2.97
C SER A 150 -26.34 -15.35 2.29
N GLN A 151 -25.95 -16.34 1.46
CA GLN A 151 -26.87 -17.27 0.79
C GLN A 151 -26.67 -18.74 1.21
N VAL A 152 -26.06 -19.00 2.38
CA VAL A 152 -26.01 -20.33 3.00
C VAL A 152 -26.62 -20.27 4.38
#